data_6e390152a7a1c442059a1b79694ab57a
#
_entry.id   6e390152a7a1c442059a1b79694ab57a
#
_cell.length_a   1.000
_cell.length_b   1.000
_cell.length_c   1.000
_cell.angle_alpha   90.00
_cell.angle_beta   90.00
_cell.angle_gamma   90.00
#
_symmetry.space_group_name_H-M   'P 1'
#
loop_
_entity.id
_entity.type
_entity.pdbx_description
1 polymer ?
#
loop_
_entity_poly.entity_id
_entity_poly.type
_entity_poly.pdbx_seq_one_letter_code
_entity_poly.pdbx_strand_id
1 'polypeptide(L)'
;MNERAEIRPSRGSNVLKMIGLMALLVPACGAAMIYADDIVMKAVGALGLAFFGGGGAFALWSMTRTPWTLALAPDALEVRVEDFIARIPWRDIEAVGLANVSGQKMPSIRLARYDNYIASLSPEAAHAFERRWGAMKWVARATMVLAIAPSLAGHASSSSIADVMRANRALTGGYDRSFAWNQIDRPAAKFAAFLEDEWRRRQG
;
A
#
# COMPACT_ATOMS: atom_id res chain seq x y z
N MET A 1 31.47 5.45 2.78
CA MET A 1 30.76 5.21 1.50
C MET A 1 29.35 4.77 1.85
N ASN A 2 28.36 5.65 1.67
CA ASN A 2 26.95 5.29 1.91
C ASN A 2 26.37 4.72 0.60
N GLU A 3 26.46 3.41 0.43
CA GLU A 3 25.88 2.74 -0.73
C GLU A 3 24.35 2.82 -0.70
N ARG A 4 23.76 2.95 -1.90
CA ARG A 4 22.33 2.81 -2.10
C ARG A 4 21.91 1.37 -1.82
N ALA A 5 21.13 1.15 -0.78
CA ALA A 5 20.63 -0.15 -0.40
C ALA A 5 19.17 -0.34 -0.87
N GLU A 6 18.94 -1.31 -1.76
CA GLU A 6 17.60 -1.65 -2.24
C GLU A 6 16.93 -2.65 -1.31
N ILE A 7 15.71 -2.33 -0.89
CA ILE A 7 14.84 -3.20 -0.12
C ILE A 7 13.90 -3.89 -1.10
N ARG A 8 13.99 -5.20 -1.14
CA ARG A 8 13.12 -6.05 -1.95
C ARG A 8 12.17 -6.79 -1.03
N PRO A 9 10.84 -6.74 -1.28
CA PRO A 9 9.88 -7.48 -0.46
C PRO A 9 10.26 -8.96 -0.36
N SER A 10 10.00 -9.57 0.80
CA SER A 10 10.18 -11.02 0.94
C SER A 10 9.11 -11.76 0.14
N ARG A 11 9.40 -11.97 -1.14
CA ARG A 11 8.45 -12.52 -2.12
C ARG A 11 8.00 -13.93 -1.76
N GLY A 12 8.92 -14.78 -1.27
CA GLY A 12 8.63 -16.19 -1.08
C GLY A 12 7.50 -16.49 -0.11
N SER A 13 7.52 -15.93 1.09
CA SER A 13 6.49 -16.19 2.11
C SER A 13 5.11 -15.65 1.72
N ASN A 14 5.06 -14.48 1.10
CA ASN A 14 3.79 -13.83 0.74
C ASN A 14 3.16 -14.46 -0.49
N VAL A 15 3.98 -14.79 -1.49
CA VAL A 15 3.52 -15.55 -2.67
C VAL A 15 3.02 -16.93 -2.26
N LEU A 16 3.73 -17.63 -1.37
CA LEU A 16 3.31 -18.96 -0.90
C LEU A 16 1.98 -18.90 -0.14
N LYS A 17 1.78 -17.91 0.73
CA LYS A 17 0.51 -17.70 1.43
C LYS A 17 -0.63 -17.40 0.46
N MET A 18 -0.39 -16.56 -0.56
CA MET A 18 -1.37 -16.25 -1.58
C MET A 18 -1.74 -17.50 -2.39
N ILE A 19 -0.74 -18.28 -2.83
CA ILE A 19 -0.97 -19.55 -3.54
C ILE A 19 -1.79 -20.49 -2.67
N GLY A 20 -1.44 -20.67 -1.39
CA GLY A 20 -2.18 -21.53 -0.46
C GLY A 20 -3.64 -21.09 -0.30
N LEU A 21 -3.89 -19.79 -0.16
CA LEU A 21 -5.26 -19.24 -0.09
C LEU A 21 -6.03 -19.50 -1.38
N MET A 22 -5.42 -19.26 -2.53
CA MET A 22 -6.05 -19.50 -3.83
C MET A 22 -6.32 -20.98 -4.07
N ALA A 23 -5.39 -21.87 -3.69
CA ALA A 23 -5.56 -23.32 -3.81
C ALA A 23 -6.75 -23.84 -3.00
N LEU A 24 -7.17 -23.13 -1.95
CA LEU A 24 -8.36 -23.45 -1.17
C LEU A 24 -9.62 -22.80 -1.74
N LEU A 25 -9.58 -21.50 -2.01
CA LEU A 25 -10.78 -20.72 -2.36
C LEU A 25 -11.26 -20.95 -3.79
N VAL A 26 -10.33 -21.08 -4.76
CA VAL A 26 -10.72 -21.29 -6.17
C VAL A 26 -11.48 -22.61 -6.36
N PRO A 27 -11.03 -23.76 -5.87
CA PRO A 27 -11.80 -25.00 -5.94
C PRO A 27 -13.13 -24.94 -5.17
N ALA A 28 -13.16 -24.31 -3.99
CA ALA A 28 -14.38 -24.13 -3.21
C ALA A 28 -15.45 -23.31 -3.97
N CYS A 29 -15.04 -22.21 -4.61
CA CYS A 29 -15.92 -21.41 -5.46
C CYS A 29 -16.38 -22.19 -6.70
N GLY A 30 -15.50 -22.99 -7.32
CA GLY A 30 -15.82 -23.86 -8.43
C GLY A 30 -16.83 -24.94 -8.04
N ALA A 31 -16.65 -25.56 -6.90
CA ALA A 31 -17.59 -26.54 -6.35
C ALA A 31 -18.96 -25.92 -6.09
N ALA A 32 -19.01 -24.73 -5.48
CA ALA A 32 -20.27 -24.00 -5.26
C ALA A 32 -20.97 -23.70 -6.57
N MET A 33 -20.24 -23.30 -7.62
CA MET A 33 -20.82 -23.02 -8.93
C MET A 33 -21.41 -24.26 -9.61
N ILE A 34 -20.75 -25.43 -9.45
CA ILE A 34 -21.13 -26.68 -10.15
C ILE A 34 -22.20 -27.44 -9.39
N TYR A 35 -22.05 -27.59 -8.07
CA TYR A 35 -22.82 -28.54 -7.26
C TYR A 35 -23.94 -27.90 -6.44
N ALA A 36 -24.00 -26.55 -6.31
CA ALA A 36 -25.11 -25.94 -5.61
C ALA A 36 -26.42 -26.09 -6.44
N ASP A 37 -27.53 -26.36 -5.77
CA ASP A 37 -28.86 -26.41 -6.40
C ASP A 37 -29.45 -25.01 -6.57
N ASP A 38 -29.09 -24.09 -5.67
CA ASP A 38 -29.58 -22.72 -5.64
C ASP A 38 -28.81 -21.79 -6.60
N ILE A 39 -29.55 -21.01 -7.38
CA ILE A 39 -29.03 -20.05 -8.36
C ILE A 39 -28.18 -18.95 -7.68
N VAL A 40 -28.53 -18.55 -6.44
CA VAL A 40 -27.76 -17.55 -5.68
C VAL A 40 -26.39 -18.10 -5.32
N MET A 41 -26.31 -19.33 -4.86
CA MET A 41 -25.03 -19.99 -4.53
C MET A 41 -24.17 -20.20 -5.78
N LYS A 42 -24.76 -20.51 -6.92
CA LYS A 42 -24.05 -20.56 -8.22
C LYS A 42 -23.46 -19.21 -8.59
N ALA A 43 -24.24 -18.13 -8.44
CA ALA A 43 -23.78 -16.77 -8.70
C ALA A 43 -22.65 -16.36 -7.75
N VAL A 44 -22.74 -16.70 -6.46
CA VAL A 44 -21.68 -16.47 -5.47
C VAL A 44 -20.41 -17.24 -5.85
N GLY A 45 -20.53 -18.50 -6.26
CA GLY A 45 -19.40 -19.30 -6.75
C GLY A 45 -18.74 -18.70 -7.99
N ALA A 46 -19.52 -18.24 -8.97
CA ALA A 46 -19.00 -17.59 -10.18
C ALA A 46 -18.28 -16.26 -9.86
N LEU A 47 -18.86 -15.42 -9.01
CA LEU A 47 -18.20 -14.17 -8.54
C LEU A 47 -16.92 -14.48 -7.75
N GLY A 48 -16.93 -15.48 -6.90
CA GLY A 48 -15.76 -15.94 -6.16
C GLY A 48 -14.65 -16.42 -7.10
N LEU A 49 -14.98 -17.20 -8.13
CA LEU A 49 -14.02 -17.62 -9.16
C LEU A 49 -13.42 -16.44 -9.92
N ALA A 50 -14.23 -15.46 -10.32
CA ALA A 50 -13.75 -14.26 -10.99
C ALA A 50 -12.81 -13.46 -10.09
N PHE A 51 -13.17 -13.31 -8.80
CA PHE A 51 -12.39 -12.53 -7.83
C PHE A 51 -11.10 -13.25 -7.41
N PHE A 52 -11.20 -14.49 -6.93
CA PHE A 52 -10.04 -15.24 -6.43
C PHE A 52 -9.22 -15.86 -7.57
N GLY A 53 -9.85 -16.33 -8.64
CA GLY A 53 -9.15 -16.86 -9.80
C GLY A 53 -8.49 -15.74 -10.62
N GLY A 54 -9.28 -14.82 -11.15
CA GLY A 54 -8.80 -13.73 -12.00
C GLY A 54 -8.00 -12.69 -11.20
N GLY A 55 -8.58 -12.16 -10.13
CA GLY A 55 -7.94 -11.17 -9.27
C GLY A 55 -6.69 -11.70 -8.57
N GLY A 56 -6.73 -12.94 -8.09
CA GLY A 56 -5.59 -13.60 -7.48
C GLY A 56 -4.45 -13.86 -8.46
N ALA A 57 -4.75 -14.33 -9.68
CA ALA A 57 -3.75 -14.51 -10.73
C ALA A 57 -3.10 -13.18 -11.11
N PHE A 58 -3.89 -12.10 -11.26
CA PHE A 58 -3.37 -10.76 -11.49
C PHE A 58 -2.47 -10.27 -10.34
N ALA A 59 -2.89 -10.49 -9.09
CA ALA A 59 -2.07 -10.13 -7.92
C ALA A 59 -0.74 -10.88 -7.89
N LEU A 60 -0.73 -12.19 -8.14
CA LEU A 60 0.49 -12.98 -8.24
C LEU A 60 1.40 -12.47 -9.36
N TRP A 61 0.84 -12.22 -10.54
CA TRP A 61 1.59 -11.68 -11.68
C TRP A 61 2.20 -10.30 -11.35
N SER A 62 1.44 -9.40 -10.72
CA SER A 62 1.94 -8.09 -10.31
C SER A 62 3.06 -8.20 -9.27
N MET A 63 2.94 -9.10 -8.28
CA MET A 63 3.98 -9.35 -7.27
C MET A 63 5.30 -9.86 -7.88
N THR A 64 5.24 -10.64 -8.96
CA THR A 64 6.45 -11.15 -9.61
C THR A 64 7.17 -10.11 -10.43
N ARG A 65 6.49 -9.07 -10.90
CA ARG A 65 7.04 -8.03 -11.77
C ARG A 65 7.60 -6.81 -11.05
N THR A 66 7.22 -6.56 -9.81
CA THR A 66 7.72 -5.39 -9.06
C THR A 66 9.16 -5.62 -8.60
N PRO A 67 10.16 -4.89 -9.11
CA PRO A 67 11.57 -5.20 -8.83
C PRO A 67 11.99 -4.86 -7.39
N TRP A 68 11.86 -3.62 -6.98
CA TRP A 68 12.10 -3.14 -5.61
C TRP A 68 11.03 -2.09 -5.28
N THR A 69 10.78 -1.86 -4.01
CA THR A 69 9.74 -0.94 -3.55
C THR A 69 10.30 0.23 -2.77
N LEU A 70 11.42 0.02 -2.11
CA LEU A 70 12.12 1.00 -1.29
C LEU A 70 13.61 0.92 -1.57
N ALA A 71 14.30 2.07 -1.58
CA ALA A 71 15.74 2.13 -1.58
C ALA A 71 16.22 3.22 -0.61
N LEU A 72 17.26 2.89 0.13
CA LEU A 72 17.93 3.81 1.05
C LEU A 72 19.08 4.48 0.29
N ALA A 73 18.84 5.65 -0.29
CA ALA A 73 19.89 6.47 -0.89
C ALA A 73 20.66 7.25 0.19
N PRO A 74 21.86 7.74 -0.08
CA PRO A 74 22.66 8.49 0.91
C PRO A 74 21.91 9.69 1.49
N ASP A 75 21.16 10.40 0.69
CA ASP A 75 20.49 11.66 0.99
C ASP A 75 18.96 11.56 1.12
N ALA A 76 18.37 10.40 0.73
CA ALA A 76 16.92 10.26 0.67
C ALA A 76 16.46 8.80 0.83
N LEU A 77 15.23 8.63 1.30
CA LEU A 77 14.44 7.42 1.14
C LEU A 77 13.75 7.47 -0.21
N GLU A 78 14.06 6.54 -1.09
CA GLU A 78 13.41 6.39 -2.38
C GLU A 78 12.29 5.37 -2.27
N VAL A 79 11.10 5.75 -2.70
CA VAL A 79 9.92 4.89 -2.71
C VAL A 79 9.46 4.73 -4.14
N ARG A 80 9.48 3.50 -4.64
CA ARG A 80 8.94 3.21 -5.95
C ARG A 80 7.42 3.11 -5.88
N VAL A 81 6.77 3.87 -6.74
CA VAL A 81 5.32 3.85 -6.92
C VAL A 81 5.08 3.62 -8.40
N GLU A 82 4.77 2.36 -8.77
CA GLU A 82 4.65 1.95 -10.17
C GLU A 82 5.93 2.21 -10.99
N ASP A 83 5.87 3.10 -11.98
CA ASP A 83 6.96 3.40 -12.90
C ASP A 83 7.80 4.62 -12.47
N PHE A 84 7.47 5.25 -11.36
CA PHE A 84 8.21 6.41 -10.87
C PHE A 84 8.77 6.22 -9.46
N ILE A 85 9.75 7.04 -9.12
CA ILE A 85 10.44 7.03 -7.83
C ILE A 85 10.13 8.35 -7.12
N ALA A 86 9.49 8.27 -5.97
CA ALA A 86 9.36 9.41 -5.06
C ALA A 86 10.58 9.45 -4.14
N ARG A 87 11.26 10.58 -4.08
CA ARG A 87 12.40 10.82 -3.20
C ARG A 87 11.96 11.61 -1.98
N ILE A 88 12.26 11.09 -0.80
CA ILE A 88 11.96 11.72 0.48
C ILE A 88 13.32 11.99 1.15
N PRO A 89 13.81 13.23 1.15
CA PRO A 89 15.06 13.57 1.82
C PRO A 89 15.01 13.17 3.30
N TRP A 90 16.09 12.60 3.83
CA TRP A 90 16.13 12.16 5.24
C TRP A 90 15.82 13.29 6.22
N ARG A 91 16.27 14.51 5.90
CA ARG A 91 16.00 15.73 6.69
C ARG A 91 14.52 16.13 6.76
N ASP A 92 13.71 15.65 5.82
CA ASP A 92 12.27 15.95 5.77
C ASP A 92 11.43 14.88 6.49
N ILE A 93 12.06 13.82 6.98
CA ILE A 93 11.43 12.82 7.85
C ILE A 93 11.52 13.32 9.29
N GLU A 94 10.37 13.54 9.92
CA GLU A 94 10.23 13.98 11.30
C GLU A 94 10.24 12.81 12.29
N ALA A 95 9.61 11.71 11.90
CA ALA A 95 9.52 10.50 12.71
C ALA A 95 9.37 9.24 11.85
N VAL A 96 9.90 8.14 12.38
CA VAL A 96 9.69 6.79 11.88
C VAL A 96 9.04 5.98 12.99
N GLY A 97 8.08 5.11 12.65
CA GLY A 97 7.43 4.29 13.67
C GLY A 97 6.41 3.31 13.08
N LEU A 98 5.47 2.89 13.92
CA LEU A 98 4.40 1.97 13.56
C LEU A 98 3.06 2.67 13.64
N ALA A 99 2.37 2.80 12.51
CA ALA A 99 0.97 3.17 12.47
C ALA A 99 0.07 1.94 12.67
N ASN A 100 -1.10 2.15 13.25
CA ASN A 100 -2.17 1.15 13.26
C ASN A 100 -3.19 1.55 12.19
N VAL A 101 -3.20 0.82 11.09
CA VAL A 101 -4.12 1.06 9.97
C VAL A 101 -5.11 -0.10 9.91
N SER A 102 -6.35 0.15 10.26
CA SER A 102 -7.40 -0.88 10.28
C SER A 102 -7.01 -2.16 11.05
N GLY A 103 -6.39 -2.01 12.21
CA GLY A 103 -5.93 -3.13 13.05
C GLY A 103 -4.58 -3.74 12.64
N GLN A 104 -4.00 -3.31 11.52
CA GLN A 104 -2.68 -3.77 11.08
C GLN A 104 -1.57 -2.79 11.48
N LYS A 105 -0.52 -3.32 12.12
CA LYS A 105 0.70 -2.53 12.39
C LYS A 105 1.52 -2.39 11.12
N MET A 106 1.71 -1.17 10.66
CA MET A 106 2.45 -0.85 9.43
C MET A 106 3.62 0.08 9.76
N PRO A 107 4.85 -0.20 9.25
CA PRO A 107 5.94 0.75 9.33
C PRO A 107 5.54 2.04 8.63
N SER A 108 5.81 3.16 9.24
CA SER A 108 5.28 4.44 8.76
C SER A 108 6.26 5.56 9.03
N ILE A 109 6.20 6.59 8.20
CA ILE A 109 6.99 7.81 8.34
C ILE A 109 6.07 9.01 8.47
N ARG A 110 6.53 10.00 9.26
CA ARG A 110 5.94 11.32 9.34
C ARG A 110 6.88 12.32 8.69
N LEU A 111 6.34 13.19 7.85
CA LEU A 111 7.08 14.22 7.15
C LEU A 111 6.98 15.55 7.90
N ALA A 112 8.09 16.26 8.02
CA ALA A 112 8.10 17.62 8.56
C ALA A 112 7.46 18.61 7.58
N ARG A 113 7.64 18.40 6.26
CA ARG A 113 7.12 19.26 5.18
C ARG A 113 6.68 18.41 4.01
N TYR A 114 5.58 18.80 3.35
CA TYR A 114 5.10 18.14 2.14
C TYR A 114 5.67 18.74 0.86
N ASP A 115 6.10 20.01 0.89
CA ASP A 115 6.49 20.75 -0.31
C ASP A 115 7.64 20.08 -1.07
N ASN A 116 8.68 19.66 -0.37
CA ASN A 116 9.81 18.96 -0.99
C ASN A 116 9.41 17.59 -1.54
N TYR A 117 8.54 16.87 -0.83
CA TYR A 117 8.01 15.60 -1.32
C TYR A 117 7.19 15.80 -2.59
N ILE A 118 6.28 16.79 -2.60
CA ILE A 118 5.45 17.10 -3.76
C ILE A 118 6.31 17.58 -4.93
N ALA A 119 7.29 18.42 -4.67
CA ALA A 119 8.24 18.89 -5.69
C ALA A 119 9.13 17.79 -6.26
N SER A 120 9.36 16.71 -5.50
CA SER A 120 10.14 15.54 -5.96
C SER A 120 9.35 14.61 -6.88
N LEU A 121 8.03 14.77 -6.95
CA LEU A 121 7.19 13.98 -7.85
C LEU A 121 7.30 14.52 -9.27
N SER A 122 7.53 13.63 -10.24
CA SER A 122 7.41 14.02 -11.64
C SER A 122 5.97 14.41 -11.98
N PRO A 123 5.73 15.23 -13.01
CA PRO A 123 4.37 15.53 -13.46
C PRO A 123 3.53 14.27 -13.70
N GLU A 124 4.11 13.24 -14.29
CA GLU A 124 3.46 11.95 -14.54
C GLU A 124 3.09 11.25 -13.22
N ALA A 125 3.98 11.33 -12.21
CA ALA A 125 3.75 10.81 -10.88
C ALA A 125 2.61 11.52 -10.17
N ALA A 126 2.57 12.84 -10.27
CA ALA A 126 1.49 13.66 -9.71
C ALA A 126 0.15 13.30 -10.36
N HIS A 127 0.10 13.21 -11.69
CA HIS A 127 -1.11 12.79 -12.42
C HIS A 127 -1.53 11.35 -12.13
N ALA A 128 -0.59 10.42 -11.97
CA ALA A 128 -0.89 9.04 -11.58
C ALA A 128 -1.50 8.99 -10.17
N PHE A 129 -0.96 9.78 -9.24
CA PHE A 129 -1.50 9.92 -7.89
C PHE A 129 -2.92 10.48 -7.90
N GLU A 130 -3.17 11.54 -8.67
CA GLU A 130 -4.49 12.18 -8.80
C GLU A 130 -5.52 11.22 -9.41
N ARG A 131 -5.16 10.46 -10.46
CA ARG A 131 -6.05 9.44 -11.04
C ARG A 131 -6.41 8.36 -10.04
N ARG A 132 -5.44 7.85 -9.28
CA ARG A 132 -5.70 6.84 -8.23
C ARG A 132 -6.58 7.40 -7.12
N TRP A 133 -6.29 8.61 -6.70
CA TRP A 133 -7.10 9.27 -5.69
C TRP A 133 -8.54 9.48 -6.17
N GLY A 134 -8.72 9.86 -7.45
CA GLY A 134 -10.02 9.93 -8.09
C GLY A 134 -10.79 8.60 -8.04
N ALA A 135 -10.12 7.50 -8.38
CA ALA A 135 -10.69 6.15 -8.29
C ALA A 135 -11.01 5.75 -6.84
N MET A 136 -10.10 6.04 -5.89
CA MET A 136 -10.37 5.80 -4.46
C MET A 136 -11.52 6.62 -3.92
N LYS A 137 -11.69 7.87 -4.34
CA LYS A 137 -12.86 8.68 -3.99
C LYS A 137 -14.15 8.04 -4.45
N TRP A 138 -14.16 7.46 -5.66
CA TRP A 138 -15.33 6.76 -6.17
C TRP A 138 -15.65 5.51 -5.33
N VAL A 139 -14.65 4.69 -5.01
CA VAL A 139 -14.79 3.53 -4.12
C VAL A 139 -15.26 3.96 -2.73
N ALA A 140 -14.65 5.00 -2.16
CA ALA A 140 -15.06 5.56 -0.87
C ALA A 140 -16.51 6.04 -0.89
N ARG A 141 -16.95 6.72 -1.95
CA ARG A 141 -18.36 7.13 -2.09
C ARG A 141 -19.30 5.94 -2.25
N ALA A 142 -18.91 4.93 -3.01
CA ALA A 142 -19.71 3.71 -3.19
C ALA A 142 -19.81 2.92 -1.87
N THR A 143 -18.74 2.85 -1.07
CA THR A 143 -18.76 2.19 0.25
C THR A 143 -19.48 3.00 1.32
N MET A 144 -19.54 4.33 1.20
CA MET A 144 -20.38 5.19 2.05
C MET A 144 -21.87 4.90 1.92
N VAL A 145 -22.33 4.62 0.71
CA VAL A 145 -23.72 4.18 0.46
C VAL A 145 -24.01 2.88 1.24
N LEU A 146 -22.98 2.09 1.55
CA LEU A 146 -23.05 0.85 2.33
C LEU A 146 -22.76 1.05 3.83
N ALA A 147 -22.70 2.28 4.33
CA ALA A 147 -22.53 2.65 5.76
C ALA A 147 -21.24 2.12 6.45
N ILE A 148 -20.19 1.80 5.67
CA ILE A 148 -19.00 1.10 6.23
C ILE A 148 -17.87 2.05 6.69
N ALA A 149 -17.82 3.32 6.26
CA ALA A 149 -16.74 4.22 6.66
C ALA A 149 -17.11 5.71 6.64
N PRO A 150 -17.83 6.23 7.65
CA PRO A 150 -18.13 7.66 7.75
C PRO A 150 -16.87 8.55 7.90
N SER A 151 -15.74 7.99 8.39
CA SER A 151 -14.46 8.70 8.51
C SER A 151 -13.81 9.06 7.17
N LEU A 152 -14.11 8.34 6.10
CA LEU A 152 -13.61 8.65 4.75
C LEU A 152 -14.40 9.76 4.06
N ALA A 153 -15.59 10.13 4.57
CA ALA A 153 -16.47 11.13 3.99
C ALA A 153 -15.85 12.52 3.94
N GLY A 154 -15.25 12.96 5.03
CA GLY A 154 -14.59 14.26 5.11
C GLY A 154 -13.40 14.43 4.17
N HIS A 155 -12.84 13.33 3.68
CA HIS A 155 -11.63 13.30 2.83
C HIS A 155 -11.95 13.26 1.33
N ALA A 156 -13.20 13.00 0.96
CA ALA A 156 -13.64 12.92 -0.44
C ALA A 156 -13.61 14.29 -1.16
N SER A 157 -13.46 15.39 -0.44
CA SER A 157 -13.39 16.74 -0.98
C SER A 157 -11.96 17.26 -1.21
N SER A 158 -10.92 16.53 -0.76
CA SER A 158 -9.54 16.97 -0.90
C SER A 158 -9.10 17.02 -2.36
N SER A 159 -8.56 18.16 -2.78
CA SER A 159 -8.19 18.47 -4.17
C SER A 159 -6.69 18.45 -4.41
N SER A 160 -5.86 18.46 -3.35
CA SER A 160 -4.41 18.47 -3.46
C SER A 160 -3.74 17.25 -2.83
N ILE A 161 -2.52 16.91 -3.29
CA ILE A 161 -1.70 15.85 -2.70
C ILE A 161 -1.44 16.11 -1.21
N ALA A 162 -1.22 17.37 -0.82
CA ALA A 162 -1.02 17.77 0.56
C ALA A 162 -2.26 17.48 1.43
N ASP A 163 -3.47 17.68 0.90
CA ASP A 163 -4.70 17.37 1.60
C ASP A 163 -4.85 15.87 1.83
N VAL A 164 -4.51 15.06 0.82
CA VAL A 164 -4.52 13.60 0.94
C VAL A 164 -3.53 13.13 2.01
N MET A 165 -2.34 13.71 2.07
CA MET A 165 -1.35 13.36 3.08
C MET A 165 -1.81 13.77 4.48
N ARG A 166 -2.39 14.97 4.64
CA ARG A 166 -2.99 15.40 5.92
C ARG A 166 -4.12 14.46 6.37
N ALA A 167 -4.96 14.06 5.44
CA ALA A 167 -6.01 13.10 5.67
C ALA A 167 -5.45 11.74 6.12
N ASN A 168 -4.42 11.25 5.42
CA ASN A 168 -3.76 10.00 5.80
C ASN A 168 -3.13 10.09 7.19
N ARG A 169 -2.51 11.24 7.55
CA ARG A 169 -1.97 11.48 8.89
C ARG A 169 -3.02 11.33 9.99
N ALA A 170 -4.23 11.82 9.76
CA ALA A 170 -5.33 11.67 10.72
C ALA A 170 -5.76 10.20 10.90
N LEU A 171 -5.81 9.44 9.79
CA LEU A 171 -6.23 8.03 9.79
C LEU A 171 -5.17 7.08 10.38
N THR A 172 -3.89 7.43 10.26
CA THR A 172 -2.76 6.58 10.65
C THR A 172 -2.20 6.90 12.03
N GLY A 173 -2.88 7.75 12.81
CA GLY A 173 -2.39 8.15 14.13
C GLY A 173 -1.15 9.04 14.09
N GLY A 174 -1.04 9.91 13.08
CA GLY A 174 0.01 10.93 13.00
C GLY A 174 1.12 10.65 11.98
N TYR A 175 0.97 9.64 11.12
CA TYR A 175 1.93 9.32 10.07
C TYR A 175 1.38 9.66 8.68
N ASP A 176 2.25 10.11 7.78
CA ASP A 176 1.85 10.53 6.45
C ASP A 176 1.89 9.40 5.43
N ARG A 177 2.80 8.46 5.61
CA ARG A 177 2.98 7.34 4.71
C ARG A 177 3.25 6.06 5.47
N SER A 178 2.49 5.02 5.14
CA SER A 178 2.64 3.68 5.68
C SER A 178 3.12 2.73 4.58
N PHE A 179 3.95 1.76 4.95
CA PHE A 179 4.48 0.75 4.05
C PHE A 179 3.77 -0.57 4.30
N ALA A 180 3.10 -1.08 3.27
CA ALA A 180 2.38 -2.33 3.35
C ALA A 180 3.36 -3.52 3.44
N TRP A 181 2.86 -4.67 3.92
CA TRP A 181 3.63 -5.90 4.07
C TRP A 181 4.31 -6.37 2.76
N ASN A 182 3.72 -6.05 1.61
CA ASN A 182 4.26 -6.36 0.28
C ASN A 182 5.32 -5.34 -0.20
N GLN A 183 5.64 -4.34 0.59
CA GLN A 183 6.66 -3.34 0.31
C GLN A 183 7.91 -3.50 1.19
N ILE A 184 7.88 -4.38 2.17
CA ILE A 184 8.94 -4.57 3.15
C ILE A 184 9.51 -5.99 3.10
N ASP A 185 10.77 -6.16 3.50
CA ASP A 185 11.51 -7.42 3.45
C ASP A 185 11.46 -8.23 4.75
N ARG A 186 10.93 -7.65 5.82
CA ARG A 186 10.89 -8.21 7.18
C ARG A 186 9.61 -7.81 7.92
N PRO A 187 9.30 -8.42 9.10
CA PRO A 187 8.13 -8.06 9.90
C PRO A 187 8.08 -6.56 10.23
N ALA A 188 6.87 -5.99 10.25
CA ALA A 188 6.63 -4.55 10.38
C ALA A 188 7.41 -3.87 11.52
N ALA A 189 7.42 -4.47 12.72
CA ALA A 189 8.14 -3.91 13.87
C ALA A 189 9.66 -3.89 13.65
N LYS A 190 10.23 -4.98 13.07
CA LYS A 190 11.65 -5.05 12.75
C LYS A 190 12.04 -4.10 11.63
N PHE A 191 11.12 -3.89 10.67
CA PHE A 191 11.35 -2.94 9.58
C PHE A 191 11.32 -1.50 10.09
N ALA A 192 10.36 -1.16 10.95
CA ALA A 192 10.28 0.18 11.55
C ALA A 192 11.54 0.51 12.35
N ALA A 193 12.01 -0.41 13.20
CA ALA A 193 13.25 -0.22 13.97
C ALA A 193 14.47 -0.05 13.04
N PHE A 194 14.59 -0.89 12.02
CA PHE A 194 15.66 -0.77 11.02
C PHE A 194 15.62 0.58 10.28
N LEU A 195 14.44 1.02 9.84
CA LEU A 195 14.30 2.29 9.13
C LEU A 195 14.58 3.48 10.06
N GLU A 196 14.22 3.39 11.33
CA GLU A 196 14.53 4.39 12.35
C GLU A 196 16.04 4.51 12.60
N ASP A 197 16.75 3.39 12.70
CA ASP A 197 18.21 3.36 12.86
C ASP A 197 18.92 3.95 11.64
N GLU A 198 18.45 3.64 10.42
CA GLU A 198 18.97 4.22 9.18
C GLU A 198 18.71 5.73 9.11
N TRP A 199 17.52 6.17 9.46
CA TRP A 199 17.15 7.57 9.50
C TRP A 199 18.06 8.35 10.48
N ARG A 200 18.20 7.87 11.72
CA ARG A 200 19.07 8.50 12.73
C ARG A 200 20.52 8.60 12.27
N ARG A 201 21.06 7.55 11.65
CA ARG A 201 22.43 7.54 11.13
C ARG A 201 22.67 8.56 10.02
N ARG A 202 21.63 8.94 9.29
CA ARG A 202 21.74 9.84 8.13
C ARG A 202 21.34 11.28 8.45
N GLN A 203 20.87 11.55 9.66
CA GLN A 203 20.62 12.90 10.17
C GLN A 203 21.86 13.51 10.87
N GLY A 204 22.79 12.71 11.37
CA GLY A 204 24.03 13.15 11.98
C GLY A 204 25.16 13.20 10.99
#